data_82049befdc66a1b9d6407e7498b9caf6
#
_entry.id   82049befdc66a1b9d6407e7498b9caf6
#
_cell.length_a   1.000
_cell.length_b   1.000
_cell.length_c   1.000
_cell.angle_alpha   90.00
_cell.angle_beta   90.00
_cell.angle_gamma   90.00
#
_symmetry.space_group_name_H-M   'P 1'
#
loop_
_entity.id
_entity.type
_entity.pdbx_description
1 polymer ?
#
loop_
_entity_poly.entity_id
_entity_poly.type
_entity_poly.pdbx_seq_one_letter_code
_entity_poly.pdbx_strand_id
1 'polypeptide(L)'
;MGVAAGIATTGRVAFASTFAMFAAGRAFEQVRNSIGYPHLNVKIGATHAGISVGEDGATHQCCEDIALMRVIPGMTVIVPADDVEARAVTRAAYECDGPVYMRFARLASPVINDPETYKFELGRGIVMREGADVTIIACGLMVGEAL
;
A
#
# COMPACT_ATOMS: atom_id res chain seq x y z
N MET A 1 11.99 7.97 -6.54
CA MET A 1 11.07 8.91 -5.83
C MET A 1 11.24 10.34 -6.35
N GLY A 2 12.44 10.92 -6.41
CA GLY A 2 12.64 12.30 -6.88
C GLY A 2 12.08 12.62 -8.27
N VAL A 3 12.26 11.72 -9.24
CA VAL A 3 11.67 11.89 -10.59
C VAL A 3 10.15 11.92 -10.54
N ALA A 4 9.53 11.01 -9.76
CA ALA A 4 8.07 10.98 -9.59
C ALA A 4 7.56 12.27 -8.92
N ALA A 5 8.26 12.78 -7.92
CA ALA A 5 7.97 14.08 -7.30
C ALA A 5 8.03 15.20 -8.34
N GLY A 6 9.10 15.26 -9.15
CA GLY A 6 9.24 16.24 -10.21
C GLY A 6 8.11 16.18 -11.26
N ILE A 7 7.67 14.97 -11.65
CA ILE A 7 6.52 14.82 -12.54
C ILE A 7 5.25 15.35 -11.88
N ALA A 8 5.03 15.05 -10.61
CA ALA A 8 3.83 15.47 -9.89
C ALA A 8 3.73 17.00 -9.75
N THR A 9 4.85 17.75 -9.69
CA THR A 9 4.84 19.22 -9.67
C THR A 9 4.26 19.85 -10.95
N THR A 10 4.15 19.07 -12.04
CA THR A 10 3.51 19.53 -13.30
C THR A 10 1.98 19.35 -13.30
N GLY A 11 1.39 18.95 -12.16
CA GLY A 11 -0.06 18.69 -12.03
C GLY A 11 -0.48 17.28 -12.51
N ARG A 12 0.47 16.38 -12.76
CA ARG A 12 0.19 15.01 -13.18
C ARG A 12 0.20 14.06 -11.99
N VAL A 13 -0.58 13.00 -12.07
CA VAL A 13 -0.48 11.87 -11.15
C VAL A 13 0.71 11.00 -11.56
N ALA A 14 1.67 10.82 -10.65
CA ALA A 14 2.85 9.99 -10.91
C ALA A 14 2.76 8.67 -10.12
N PHE A 15 2.93 7.54 -10.82
CA PHE A 15 3.11 6.24 -10.20
C PHE A 15 4.59 5.86 -10.16
N ALA A 16 5.06 5.42 -9.00
CA ALA A 16 6.42 4.90 -8.82
C ALA A 16 6.36 3.54 -8.12
N SER A 17 7.09 2.55 -8.63
CA SER A 17 7.10 1.21 -8.06
C SER A 17 8.53 0.73 -7.83
N THR A 18 8.73 0.09 -6.69
CA THR A 18 9.94 -0.63 -6.29
C THR A 18 9.62 -1.53 -5.10
N PHE A 19 10.59 -2.30 -4.62
CA PHE A 19 10.43 -3.06 -3.38
C PHE A 19 10.16 -2.14 -2.19
N ALA A 20 9.33 -2.59 -1.26
CA ALA A 20 8.97 -1.83 -0.07
C ALA A 20 10.18 -1.36 0.73
N MET A 21 11.20 -2.23 0.89
CA MET A 21 12.45 -1.88 1.58
C MET A 21 13.17 -0.69 0.92
N PHE A 22 13.12 -0.58 -0.39
CA PHE A 22 13.79 0.51 -1.09
C PHE A 22 12.94 1.78 -1.13
N ALA A 23 11.62 1.65 -1.22
CA ALA A 23 10.71 2.80 -1.13
C ALA A 23 10.70 3.41 0.28
N ALA A 24 10.50 2.57 1.30
CA ALA A 24 10.34 3.00 2.69
C ALA A 24 11.66 3.17 3.42
N GLY A 25 12.67 2.36 3.14
CA GLY A 25 13.99 2.46 3.76
C GLY A 25 14.89 3.46 3.04
N ARG A 26 15.46 3.05 1.91
CA ARG A 26 16.46 3.85 1.19
C ARG A 26 15.96 5.23 0.74
N ALA A 27 14.73 5.32 0.25
CA ALA A 27 14.16 6.54 -0.27
C ALA A 27 13.27 7.29 0.72
N PHE A 28 13.26 6.93 2.02
CA PHE A 28 12.35 7.50 3.01
C PHE A 28 12.41 9.02 3.08
N GLU A 29 13.60 9.59 3.10
CA GLU A 29 13.77 11.06 3.16
C GLU A 29 13.12 11.73 1.93
N GLN A 30 13.33 11.18 0.74
CA GLN A 30 12.71 11.71 -0.48
C GLN A 30 11.20 11.56 -0.48
N VAL A 31 10.67 10.44 0.03
CA VAL A 31 9.23 10.27 0.19
C VAL A 31 8.67 11.31 1.17
N ARG A 32 9.33 11.48 2.30
CA ARG A 32 8.91 12.43 3.34
C ARG A 32 8.97 13.88 2.87
N ASN A 33 10.12 14.31 2.34
CA ASN A 33 10.40 15.72 2.09
C ASN A 33 10.05 16.18 0.67
N SER A 34 10.20 15.29 -0.32
CA SER A 34 9.92 15.65 -1.72
C SER A 34 8.51 15.29 -2.18
N ILE A 35 7.82 14.38 -1.47
CA ILE A 35 6.48 13.92 -1.84
C ILE A 35 5.47 14.30 -0.75
N GLY A 36 5.69 13.86 0.50
CA GLY A 36 4.75 14.06 1.60
C GLY A 36 4.63 15.51 2.03
N TYR A 37 5.75 16.18 2.31
CA TYR A 37 5.76 17.57 2.80
C TYR A 37 5.06 18.55 1.84
N PRO A 38 5.31 18.54 0.52
CA PRO A 38 4.58 19.37 -0.43
C PRO A 38 3.23 18.77 -0.88
N HIS A 39 2.81 17.64 -0.29
CA HIS A 39 1.55 16.94 -0.57
C HIS A 39 1.35 16.63 -2.06
N LEU A 40 2.42 16.14 -2.72
CA LEU A 40 2.38 15.86 -4.16
C LEU A 40 1.60 14.60 -4.50
N ASN A 41 0.95 14.61 -5.65
CA ASN A 41 0.11 13.52 -6.13
C ASN A 41 0.95 12.36 -6.70
N VAL A 42 1.68 11.67 -5.82
CA VAL A 42 2.51 10.51 -6.13
C VAL A 42 1.93 9.25 -5.51
N LYS A 43 1.79 8.20 -6.31
CA LYS A 43 1.30 6.87 -5.90
C LYS A 43 2.48 5.91 -5.88
N ILE A 44 2.83 5.43 -4.70
CA ILE A 44 3.95 4.51 -4.51
C ILE A 44 3.40 3.09 -4.46
N GLY A 45 3.68 2.28 -5.48
CA GLY A 45 3.39 0.86 -5.50
C GLY A 45 4.58 0.07 -4.95
N ALA A 46 4.55 -0.21 -3.65
CA ALA A 46 5.64 -0.89 -2.94
C ALA A 46 5.40 -2.40 -2.91
N THR A 47 6.23 -3.16 -3.60
CA THR A 47 6.13 -4.62 -3.70
C THR A 47 7.05 -5.32 -2.71
N HIS A 48 6.90 -6.65 -2.56
CA HIS A 48 7.79 -7.49 -1.73
C HIS A 48 7.82 -7.06 -0.26
N ALA A 49 6.73 -6.54 0.26
CA ALA A 49 6.64 -6.07 1.63
C ALA A 49 6.49 -7.25 2.63
N GLY A 50 6.92 -7.02 3.86
CA GLY A 50 6.84 -8.01 4.94
C GLY A 50 8.00 -9.00 4.91
N ILE A 51 7.77 -10.18 5.50
CA ILE A 51 8.79 -11.22 5.68
C ILE A 51 8.77 -12.29 4.57
N SER A 52 7.75 -12.31 3.73
CA SER A 52 7.52 -13.35 2.71
C SER A 52 8.21 -13.07 1.38
N VAL A 53 9.41 -12.49 1.41
CA VAL A 53 10.17 -12.06 0.21
C VAL A 53 10.79 -13.26 -0.53
N GLY A 54 11.09 -14.36 0.17
CA GLY A 54 11.70 -15.55 -0.43
C GLY A 54 13.22 -15.41 -0.58
N GLU A 55 13.75 -15.75 -1.75
CA GLU A 55 15.18 -15.91 -2.02
C GLU A 55 15.99 -14.62 -1.83
N ASP A 56 15.38 -13.46 -1.99
CA ASP A 56 16.05 -12.17 -1.76
C ASP A 56 16.52 -11.99 -0.31
N GLY A 57 15.89 -12.70 0.62
CA GLY A 57 16.34 -12.85 2.00
C GLY A 57 16.16 -11.60 2.87
N ALA A 58 16.78 -11.62 4.03
CA ALA A 58 16.58 -10.66 5.12
C ALA A 58 16.88 -9.20 4.73
N THR A 59 17.78 -8.96 3.79
CA THR A 59 18.13 -7.61 3.34
C THR A 59 17.02 -6.93 2.55
N HIS A 60 16.05 -7.69 2.04
CA HIS A 60 14.93 -7.22 1.24
C HIS A 60 13.60 -7.29 1.98
N GLN A 61 13.54 -8.00 3.11
CA GLN A 61 12.38 -8.01 3.99
C GLN A 61 12.12 -6.60 4.53
N CYS A 62 10.85 -6.21 4.59
CA CYS A 62 10.46 -4.88 5.06
C CYS A 62 9.28 -4.99 6.02
N CYS A 63 9.56 -4.92 7.31
CA CYS A 63 8.57 -4.99 8.38
C CYS A 63 8.15 -3.60 8.89
N GLU A 64 8.95 -2.58 8.61
CA GLU A 64 8.84 -1.21 9.13
C GLU A 64 8.11 -0.22 8.19
N ASP A 65 7.81 -0.62 6.96
CA ASP A 65 7.30 0.27 5.92
C ASP A 65 5.97 0.95 6.28
N ILE A 66 5.04 0.21 6.85
CA ILE A 66 3.74 0.77 7.30
C ILE A 66 3.97 1.84 8.38
N ALA A 67 4.84 1.57 9.36
CA ALA A 67 5.15 2.52 10.43
C ALA A 67 5.79 3.80 9.86
N LEU A 68 6.79 3.65 8.97
CA LEU A 68 7.49 4.76 8.33
C LEU A 68 6.56 5.61 7.45
N MET A 69 5.69 4.98 6.68
CA MET A 69 4.77 5.73 5.81
C MET A 69 3.66 6.42 6.61
N ARG A 70 3.16 5.78 7.66
CA ARG A 70 2.10 6.36 8.51
C ARG A 70 2.53 7.59 9.31
N VAL A 71 3.82 7.79 9.59
CA VAL A 71 4.28 8.99 10.30
C VAL A 71 4.37 10.23 9.41
N ILE A 72 4.25 10.06 8.09
CA ILE A 72 4.26 11.18 7.13
C ILE A 72 2.87 11.82 7.10
N PRO A 73 2.71 13.09 7.50
CA PRO A 73 1.41 13.76 7.47
C PRO A 73 0.79 13.76 6.06
N GLY A 74 -0.48 13.41 5.96
CA GLY A 74 -1.20 13.37 4.69
C GLY A 74 -0.91 12.16 3.81
N MET A 75 -0.01 11.25 4.21
CA MET A 75 0.21 9.99 3.50
C MET A 75 -0.93 9.02 3.72
N THR A 76 -1.55 8.56 2.65
CA THR A 76 -2.51 7.45 2.69
C THR A 76 -1.78 6.13 2.52
N VAL A 77 -2.02 5.17 3.44
CA VAL A 77 -1.41 3.82 3.38
C VAL A 77 -2.49 2.79 3.17
N ILE A 78 -2.35 1.95 2.14
CA ILE A 78 -3.33 0.93 1.77
C ILE A 78 -2.62 -0.42 1.57
N VAL A 79 -3.22 -1.50 2.09
CA VAL A 79 -2.65 -2.85 2.03
C VAL A 79 -3.74 -3.80 1.51
N PRO A 80 -3.86 -4.00 0.19
CA PRO A 80 -4.90 -4.87 -0.38
C PRO A 80 -4.67 -6.34 -0.05
N ALA A 81 -5.77 -7.09 0.13
CA ALA A 81 -5.75 -8.50 0.50
C ALA A 81 -5.55 -9.44 -0.70
N ASP A 82 -6.12 -9.10 -1.84
CA ASP A 82 -6.09 -9.91 -3.07
C ASP A 82 -5.98 -9.04 -4.34
N ASP A 83 -6.06 -9.66 -5.53
CA ASP A 83 -5.96 -8.94 -6.79
C ASP A 83 -7.21 -8.10 -7.11
N VAL A 84 -8.38 -8.51 -6.65
CA VAL A 84 -9.63 -7.75 -6.81
C VAL A 84 -9.52 -6.43 -6.05
N GLU A 85 -9.13 -6.51 -4.78
CA GLU A 85 -8.90 -5.31 -3.97
C GLU A 85 -7.73 -4.48 -4.51
N ALA A 86 -6.64 -5.10 -4.98
CA ALA A 86 -5.49 -4.40 -5.55
C ALA A 86 -5.87 -3.54 -6.76
N ARG A 87 -6.74 -4.03 -7.64
CA ARG A 87 -7.27 -3.26 -8.78
C ARG A 87 -8.11 -2.06 -8.31
N ALA A 88 -9.02 -2.31 -7.35
CA ALA A 88 -9.88 -1.27 -6.80
C ALA A 88 -9.07 -0.18 -6.08
N VAL A 89 -8.10 -0.59 -5.26
CA VAL A 89 -7.15 0.29 -4.55
C VAL A 89 -6.33 1.15 -5.52
N THR A 90 -5.84 0.55 -6.61
CA THR A 90 -5.04 1.29 -7.61
C THR A 90 -5.87 2.39 -8.27
N ARG A 91 -7.15 2.12 -8.58
CA ARG A 91 -8.07 3.12 -9.10
C ARG A 91 -8.38 4.19 -8.08
N ALA A 92 -8.73 3.81 -6.84
CA ALA A 92 -8.99 4.76 -5.77
C ALA A 92 -7.78 5.63 -5.45
N ALA A 93 -6.56 5.06 -5.49
CA ALA A 93 -5.33 5.81 -5.34
C ALA A 93 -5.14 6.86 -6.45
N TYR A 94 -5.48 6.52 -7.70
CA TYR A 94 -5.42 7.48 -8.80
C TYR A 94 -6.39 8.67 -8.60
N GLU A 95 -7.58 8.39 -8.09
CA GLU A 95 -8.64 9.37 -7.86
C GLU A 95 -8.42 10.20 -6.57
N CYS A 96 -7.65 9.68 -5.62
CA CYS A 96 -7.30 10.35 -4.37
C CYS A 96 -6.28 11.46 -4.64
N ASP A 97 -6.48 12.65 -4.11
CA ASP A 97 -5.46 13.69 -4.13
C ASP A 97 -4.40 13.48 -3.05
N GLY A 98 -3.14 13.83 -3.38
CA GLY A 98 -2.01 13.68 -2.46
C GLY A 98 -1.29 12.32 -2.54
N PRO A 99 -0.35 12.08 -1.61
CA PRO A 99 0.52 10.92 -1.64
C PRO A 99 -0.18 9.66 -1.14
N VAL A 100 0.00 8.55 -1.86
CA VAL A 100 -0.52 7.23 -1.50
C VAL A 100 0.58 6.19 -1.54
N TYR A 101 0.69 5.40 -0.49
CA TYR A 101 1.55 4.22 -0.41
C TYR A 101 0.69 2.96 -0.45
N MET A 102 0.79 2.22 -1.54
CA MET A 102 0.11 0.94 -1.73
C MET A 102 1.12 -0.18 -1.49
N ARG A 103 0.81 -1.06 -0.53
CA ARG A 103 1.70 -2.12 -0.08
C ARG A 103 1.29 -3.46 -0.66
N PHE A 104 2.15 -4.06 -1.46
CA PHE A 104 1.91 -5.35 -2.08
C PHE A 104 2.89 -6.40 -1.56
N ALA A 105 2.40 -7.63 -1.40
CA ALA A 105 3.23 -8.79 -1.10
C ALA A 105 3.93 -9.32 -2.37
N ARG A 106 4.90 -10.24 -2.18
CA ARG A 106 5.49 -11.03 -3.25
C ARG A 106 4.67 -12.28 -3.55
N LEU A 107 4.16 -12.93 -2.52
CA LEU A 107 3.41 -14.17 -2.66
C LEU A 107 2.06 -13.93 -3.31
N ALA A 108 1.63 -14.92 -4.10
CA ALA A 108 0.26 -14.97 -4.54
C ALA A 108 -0.67 -15.17 -3.33
N SER A 109 -1.76 -14.42 -3.31
CA SER A 109 -2.84 -14.58 -2.33
C SER A 109 -4.04 -15.28 -2.95
N PRO A 110 -4.82 -16.03 -2.17
CA PRO A 110 -6.11 -16.49 -2.66
C PRO A 110 -7.02 -15.30 -2.96
N VAL A 111 -7.85 -15.43 -3.98
CA VAL A 111 -8.90 -14.44 -4.27
C VAL A 111 -10.04 -14.69 -3.29
N ILE A 112 -10.29 -13.73 -2.42
CA ILE A 112 -11.31 -13.81 -1.36
C ILE A 112 -12.47 -12.85 -1.58
N ASN A 113 -12.27 -11.82 -2.41
CA ASN A 113 -13.29 -10.86 -2.79
C ASN A 113 -13.94 -11.25 -4.12
N ASP A 114 -15.25 -11.08 -4.23
CA ASP A 114 -15.97 -11.29 -5.48
C ASP A 114 -15.79 -10.07 -6.39
N PRO A 115 -15.21 -10.23 -7.59
CA PRO A 115 -14.95 -9.12 -8.50
C PRO A 115 -16.20 -8.40 -9.00
N GLU A 116 -17.38 -9.05 -8.97
CA GLU A 116 -18.63 -8.45 -9.44
C GLU A 116 -19.31 -7.58 -8.37
N THR A 117 -19.09 -7.90 -7.09
CA THR A 117 -19.79 -7.25 -5.98
C THR A 117 -18.89 -6.41 -5.10
N TYR A 118 -17.56 -6.62 -5.15
CA TYR A 118 -16.61 -5.91 -4.30
C TYR A 118 -16.61 -4.41 -4.56
N LYS A 119 -16.71 -3.64 -3.48
CA LYS A 119 -16.61 -2.17 -3.51
C LYS A 119 -15.59 -1.71 -2.49
N PHE A 120 -14.57 -1.05 -2.98
CA PHE A 120 -13.56 -0.41 -2.13
C PHE A 120 -13.99 1.02 -1.79
N GLU A 121 -13.90 1.36 -0.52
CA GLU A 121 -14.10 2.71 -0.02
C GLU A 121 -12.93 3.09 0.88
N LEU A 122 -12.19 4.13 0.49
CA LEU A 122 -11.02 4.58 1.25
C LEU A 122 -11.42 5.02 2.67
N GLY A 123 -10.69 4.52 3.67
CA GLY A 123 -10.92 4.85 5.06
C GLY A 123 -11.98 3.97 5.76
N ARG A 124 -12.56 2.98 5.08
CA ARG A 124 -13.51 2.02 5.65
C ARG A 124 -12.95 0.61 5.74
N GLY A 125 -13.19 -0.04 6.88
CA GLY A 125 -13.00 -1.48 7.01
C GLY A 125 -14.25 -2.24 6.54
N ILE A 126 -14.05 -3.48 6.09
CA ILE A 126 -15.12 -4.37 5.64
C ILE A 126 -15.24 -5.51 6.64
N VAL A 127 -16.47 -5.81 7.08
CA VAL A 127 -16.74 -7.00 7.89
C VAL A 127 -16.83 -8.20 6.95
N MET A 128 -15.82 -9.08 7.04
CA MET A 128 -15.73 -10.28 6.20
C MET A 128 -16.48 -11.47 6.82
N ARG A 129 -16.57 -11.51 8.15
CA ARG A 129 -17.24 -12.57 8.91
C ARG A 129 -17.85 -11.99 10.19
N GLU A 130 -19.08 -12.29 10.45
CA GLU A 130 -19.74 -11.95 11.71
C GLU A 130 -19.34 -12.92 12.83
N GLY A 131 -19.35 -12.44 14.08
CA GLY A 131 -19.02 -13.22 15.27
C GLY A 131 -19.28 -12.43 16.54
N ALA A 132 -19.14 -13.09 17.72
CA ALA A 132 -19.39 -12.50 19.01
C ALA A 132 -18.26 -12.65 20.03
N ASP A 133 -17.34 -13.60 19.83
CA ASP A 133 -16.35 -13.99 20.85
C ASP A 133 -15.03 -13.20 20.71
N VAL A 134 -14.63 -12.90 19.48
CA VAL A 134 -13.37 -12.21 19.18
C VAL A 134 -13.49 -11.37 17.93
N THR A 135 -12.75 -10.27 17.87
CA THR A 135 -12.60 -9.46 16.66
C THR A 135 -11.18 -9.58 16.15
N ILE A 136 -11.03 -10.01 14.89
CA ILE A 136 -9.73 -10.05 14.19
C ILE A 136 -9.72 -8.92 13.15
N ILE A 137 -8.73 -8.03 13.23
CA ILE A 137 -8.51 -6.96 12.25
C ILE A 137 -7.28 -7.34 11.43
N ALA A 138 -7.45 -7.52 10.13
CA ALA A 138 -6.39 -7.96 9.24
C ALA A 138 -6.32 -7.08 7.98
N CYS A 139 -5.14 -7.09 7.32
CA CYS A 139 -4.94 -6.47 6.00
C CYS A 139 -3.92 -7.29 5.19
N GLY A 140 -3.92 -7.10 3.88
CA GLY A 140 -3.02 -7.81 2.98
C GLY A 140 -3.21 -9.32 3.03
N LEU A 141 -2.12 -10.07 2.88
CA LEU A 141 -2.13 -11.56 2.90
C LEU A 141 -2.82 -12.14 4.14
N MET A 142 -2.74 -11.45 5.27
CA MET A 142 -3.26 -11.94 6.54
C MET A 142 -4.80 -11.98 6.60
N VAL A 143 -5.49 -11.33 5.65
CA VAL A 143 -6.97 -11.44 5.59
C VAL A 143 -7.39 -12.86 5.25
N GLY A 144 -6.74 -13.49 4.24
CA GLY A 144 -7.01 -14.88 3.90
C GLY A 144 -6.70 -15.86 5.04
N GLU A 145 -5.64 -15.60 5.80
CA GLU A 145 -5.27 -16.44 6.97
C GLU A 145 -6.23 -16.24 8.17
N ALA A 146 -6.88 -15.10 8.26
CA ALA A 146 -7.82 -14.78 9.34
C ALA A 146 -9.23 -15.37 9.10
N LEU A 147 -9.59 -15.70 7.86
CA LEU A 147 -10.88 -16.27 7.46
C LEU A 147 -10.98 -17.78 7.67
#